data_098ca539af4f6309af8c00e772068a9e
#
_entry.id   098ca539af4f6309af8c00e772068a9e
#
_cell.length_a   1.000
_cell.length_b   1.000
_cell.length_c   1.000
_cell.angle_alpha   90.00
_cell.angle_beta   90.00
_cell.angle_gamma   90.00
#
_symmetry.space_group_name_H-M   'P 1'
#
loop_
_entity.id
_entity.type
_entity.pdbx_description
1 polymer ?
#
loop_
_entity_poly.entity_id
_entity_poly.type
_entity_poly.pdbx_seq_one_letter_code
_entity_poly.pdbx_strand_id
1 'polypeptide(L)'
;MISKKMGVWVIIITVLICGGVNYAIAQTNKNFISNPIMPGYFADPTIVKEGDSYFIYATIDPWGGEELGVFETRDFKNFTQHHLNWPTRKACTSPTSGGSMVWAPSVRKGGDGKFYMYVSVGSEVWAGVSDKPLGPWKNLKSDNSPLVTKNDFPKVHNIDADVFIDDDGAAYLYWGSGFNWVNGHCMAVKLKKDMVSFDGVPKEITPPNYFEGPHMIKRKGKYYLMFSEGKAIDATYQVGYATGNTPFGPWIAGVNDPILATSSDSTTYGPGHHTVFTVKGQDYILYHRIYPQKEAYVLRQLCIDSLNFDANVHVCTHV
;
A
#
# COMPACT_ATOMS: atom_id res chain seq x y z
N MET A 1 9.06 77.46 57.98
CA MET A 1 9.83 76.20 57.88
C MET A 1 8.91 75.05 57.56
N ILE A 2 9.01 74.60 56.33
CA ILE A 2 8.10 73.62 55.78
C ILE A 2 8.70 72.20 55.84
N SER A 3 8.07 71.33 56.64
CA SER A 3 8.51 69.96 56.81
C SER A 3 7.84 69.12 55.72
N LYS A 4 8.65 68.57 54.80
CA LYS A 4 8.19 67.60 53.80
C LYS A 4 8.12 66.18 54.40
N LYS A 5 6.91 65.60 54.50
CA LYS A 5 6.73 64.20 54.76
C LYS A 5 6.92 63.41 53.47
N MET A 6 7.89 62.52 53.43
CA MET A 6 8.12 61.56 52.39
C MET A 6 7.21 60.34 52.62
N GLY A 7 6.27 60.14 51.74
CA GLY A 7 5.46 58.90 51.72
C GLY A 7 6.21 57.77 50.99
N VAL A 8 6.36 56.65 51.68
CA VAL A 8 6.93 55.41 51.11
C VAL A 8 5.78 54.66 50.44
N TRP A 9 5.88 54.54 49.13
CA TRP A 9 4.98 53.68 48.35
C TRP A 9 5.58 52.26 48.31
N VAL A 10 4.87 51.28 48.92
CA VAL A 10 5.17 49.87 48.79
C VAL A 10 4.53 49.40 47.50
N ILE A 11 5.32 49.08 46.51
CA ILE A 11 4.84 48.41 45.29
C ILE A 11 4.83 46.94 45.54
N ILE A 12 3.62 46.37 45.64
CA ILE A 12 3.41 44.94 45.66
C ILE A 12 3.50 44.45 44.21
N ILE A 13 4.59 43.74 43.85
CA ILE A 13 4.73 43.09 42.57
C ILE A 13 4.05 41.72 42.70
N THR A 14 2.85 41.60 42.15
CA THR A 14 2.20 40.31 41.99
C THR A 14 2.84 39.58 40.81
N VAL A 15 3.68 38.58 41.09
CA VAL A 15 4.27 37.71 40.06
C VAL A 15 3.16 36.74 39.63
N LEU A 16 2.57 37.02 38.49
CA LEU A 16 1.72 36.03 37.76
C LEU A 16 2.66 34.98 37.18
N ILE A 17 2.69 33.82 37.79
CA ILE A 17 3.28 32.61 37.20
C ILE A 17 2.32 32.14 36.11
N CYS A 18 2.49 32.62 34.88
CA CYS A 18 1.90 31.99 33.71
C CYS A 18 2.56 30.63 33.52
N GLY A 19 1.88 29.55 33.90
CA GLY A 19 2.26 28.20 33.53
C GLY A 19 2.28 28.09 32.01
N GLY A 20 3.46 28.22 31.42
CA GLY A 20 3.69 27.95 30.03
C GLY A 20 3.42 26.47 29.75
N VAL A 21 2.30 26.15 29.18
CA VAL A 21 2.07 24.87 28.51
C VAL A 21 3.02 24.91 27.30
N ASN A 22 4.14 24.22 27.42
CA ASN A 22 5.01 23.96 26.28
C ASN A 22 4.21 23.05 25.32
N TYR A 23 3.52 23.65 24.38
CA TYR A 23 3.18 22.97 23.15
C TYR A 23 4.51 22.69 22.45
N ALA A 24 4.98 21.46 22.58
CA ALA A 24 5.95 20.92 21.66
C ALA A 24 5.28 20.95 20.28
N ILE A 25 5.55 22.01 19.52
CA ILE A 25 5.27 22.02 18.09
C ILE A 25 6.18 20.93 17.56
N ALA A 26 5.58 19.77 17.28
CA ALA A 26 6.24 18.78 16.48
C ALA A 26 6.64 19.50 15.19
N GLN A 27 7.93 19.78 15.05
CA GLN A 27 8.47 20.18 13.75
C GLN A 27 8.16 19.00 12.82
N THR A 28 7.06 19.12 12.10
CA THR A 28 6.81 18.28 10.94
C THR A 28 8.01 18.52 10.04
N ASN A 29 8.84 17.50 9.88
CA ASN A 29 9.90 17.47 8.89
C ASN A 29 9.22 17.56 7.52
N LYS A 30 8.95 18.79 7.12
CA LYS A 30 8.33 19.22 5.88
C LYS A 30 9.32 19.07 4.74
N ASN A 31 9.93 17.89 4.52
CA ASN A 31 10.86 17.76 3.41
C ASN A 31 11.29 16.30 3.21
N PHE A 32 10.44 15.44 2.70
CA PHE A 32 11.07 14.25 2.19
C PHE A 32 10.74 13.94 0.74
N ILE A 33 9.52 14.08 0.31
CA ILE A 33 9.12 13.55 -0.98
C ILE A 33 8.12 14.52 -1.61
N SER A 34 8.38 14.94 -2.85
CA SER A 34 7.40 15.68 -3.65
C SER A 34 6.62 14.68 -4.51
N ASN A 35 5.30 14.73 -4.47
CA ASN A 35 4.44 13.92 -5.31
C ASN A 35 4.21 14.57 -6.70
N PRO A 36 4.29 13.82 -7.82
CA PRO A 36 4.66 12.42 -7.88
C PRO A 36 6.15 12.20 -7.58
N ILE A 37 6.50 11.02 -7.03
CA ILE A 37 7.87 10.75 -6.58
C ILE A 37 8.87 10.56 -7.72
N MET A 38 8.38 10.24 -8.90
CA MET A 38 9.21 10.06 -10.10
C MET A 38 8.44 10.42 -11.37
N PRO A 39 9.13 10.76 -12.46
CA PRO A 39 8.50 10.94 -13.76
C PRO A 39 8.00 9.63 -14.35
N GLY A 40 7.01 9.70 -15.25
CA GLY A 40 6.40 8.56 -15.93
C GLY A 40 5.08 8.15 -15.29
N TYR A 41 4.49 7.10 -15.86
CA TYR A 41 3.17 6.61 -15.47
C TYR A 41 3.26 5.18 -15.00
N PHE A 42 3.11 5.02 -13.70
CA PHE A 42 3.20 3.75 -13.00
C PHE A 42 2.08 3.67 -11.97
N ALA A 43 1.63 2.45 -11.70
CA ALA A 43 0.51 2.18 -10.81
C ALA A 43 0.74 0.95 -9.94
N ASP A 44 -0.18 0.70 -9.02
CA ASP A 44 -0.30 -0.52 -8.23
C ASP A 44 1.05 -0.90 -7.56
N PRO A 45 1.65 0.02 -6.79
CA PRO A 45 3.01 -0.16 -6.32
C PRO A 45 3.13 -1.11 -5.14
N THR A 46 4.24 -1.84 -5.10
CA THR A 46 4.73 -2.50 -3.89
C THR A 46 6.18 -2.11 -3.64
N ILE A 47 6.64 -2.23 -2.39
CA ILE A 47 7.99 -1.83 -1.99
C ILE A 47 8.59 -2.83 -1.00
N VAL A 48 9.87 -3.17 -1.19
CA VAL A 48 10.65 -3.91 -0.21
C VAL A 48 11.98 -3.22 0.06
N LYS A 49 12.50 -3.41 1.27
CA LYS A 49 13.81 -2.93 1.67
C LYS A 49 14.80 -4.08 1.73
N GLU A 50 16.00 -3.86 1.17
CA GLU A 50 17.15 -4.76 1.35
C GLU A 50 18.42 -3.91 1.55
N GLY A 51 19.10 -4.12 2.68
CA GLY A 51 20.21 -3.27 3.10
C GLY A 51 19.76 -1.81 3.24
N ASP A 52 20.45 -0.91 2.54
CA ASP A 52 20.15 0.53 2.52
C ASP A 52 19.25 0.94 1.35
N SER A 53 18.90 0.01 0.46
CA SER A 53 18.11 0.27 -0.74
C SER A 53 16.64 -0.14 -0.56
N TYR A 54 15.76 0.61 -1.19
CA TYR A 54 14.34 0.30 -1.39
C TYR A 54 14.13 -0.07 -2.85
N PHE A 55 13.35 -1.12 -3.08
CA PHE A 55 13.00 -1.61 -4.40
C PHE A 55 11.49 -1.47 -4.59
N ILE A 56 11.08 -0.63 -5.53
CA ILE A 56 9.68 -0.39 -5.89
C ILE A 56 9.39 -1.17 -7.16
N TYR A 57 8.29 -1.92 -7.15
CA TYR A 57 7.76 -2.62 -8.31
C TYR A 57 6.39 -2.05 -8.58
N ALA A 58 6.07 -1.82 -9.85
CA ALA A 58 4.83 -1.18 -10.22
C ALA A 58 4.33 -1.65 -11.59
N THR A 59 3.06 -1.54 -11.82
CA THR A 59 2.42 -1.64 -13.13
C THR A 59 2.95 -0.54 -14.04
N ILE A 60 3.28 -0.86 -15.28
CA ILE A 60 3.54 0.15 -16.32
C ILE A 60 2.20 0.51 -16.96
N ASP A 61 1.83 1.79 -16.94
CA ASP A 61 0.59 2.27 -17.53
C ASP A 61 0.69 2.50 -19.06
N PRO A 62 -0.45 2.38 -19.77
CA PRO A 62 -1.78 2.02 -19.25
C PRO A 62 -1.97 0.50 -19.06
N TRP A 63 -2.52 0.11 -17.89
CA TRP A 63 -3.08 -1.21 -17.61
C TRP A 63 -2.14 -2.41 -17.75
N GLY A 64 -0.84 -2.23 -17.52
CA GLY A 64 0.16 -3.30 -17.58
C GLY A 64 1.13 -3.22 -18.74
N GLY A 65 2.17 -4.03 -18.68
CA GLY A 65 3.26 -4.06 -19.66
C GLY A 65 3.76 -5.47 -19.96
N GLU A 66 4.71 -5.57 -20.89
CA GLU A 66 5.45 -6.81 -21.15
C GLU A 66 6.25 -7.26 -19.91
N GLU A 67 6.58 -6.29 -19.04
CA GLU A 67 7.28 -6.45 -17.77
C GLU A 67 6.78 -5.41 -16.76
N LEU A 68 7.25 -5.47 -15.51
CA LEU A 68 6.98 -4.47 -14.48
C LEU A 68 7.95 -3.29 -14.57
N GLY A 69 7.51 -2.12 -14.11
CA GLY A 69 8.40 -1.03 -13.73
C GLY A 69 9.11 -1.39 -12.41
N VAL A 70 10.45 -1.39 -12.42
CA VAL A 70 11.24 -1.73 -11.23
C VAL A 70 12.29 -0.66 -10.98
N PHE A 71 12.30 -0.12 -9.75
CA PHE A 71 13.14 1.01 -9.39
C PHE A 71 13.84 0.78 -8.07
N GLU A 72 15.14 1.03 -8.02
CA GLU A 72 15.93 1.07 -6.80
C GLU A 72 16.15 2.51 -6.37
N THR A 73 16.00 2.79 -5.09
CA THR A 73 16.30 4.09 -4.48
C THR A 73 16.80 3.94 -3.05
N ARG A 74 17.57 4.93 -2.55
CA ARG A 74 17.98 5.03 -1.14
C ARG A 74 17.41 6.26 -0.46
N ASP A 75 16.85 7.19 -1.22
CA ASP A 75 16.49 8.52 -0.75
C ASP A 75 15.13 9.02 -1.27
N PHE A 76 14.43 8.21 -2.09
CA PHE A 76 13.17 8.56 -2.77
C PHE A 76 13.25 9.82 -3.64
N LYS A 77 14.45 10.16 -4.12
CA LYS A 77 14.74 11.29 -5.04
C LYS A 77 15.48 10.83 -6.27
N ASN A 78 16.40 9.89 -6.08
CA ASN A 78 17.20 9.31 -7.14
C ASN A 78 16.80 7.86 -7.33
N PHE A 79 16.41 7.51 -8.55
CA PHE A 79 15.92 6.19 -8.91
C PHE A 79 16.75 5.59 -10.02
N THR A 80 17.11 4.31 -9.85
CA THR A 80 17.72 3.49 -10.89
C THR A 80 16.70 2.48 -11.36
N GLN A 81 16.36 2.50 -12.66
CA GLN A 81 15.48 1.51 -13.27
C GLN A 81 16.20 0.20 -13.53
N HIS A 82 15.52 -0.90 -13.27
CA HIS A 82 15.99 -2.26 -13.50
C HIS A 82 14.98 -3.06 -14.32
N HIS A 83 15.47 -4.14 -14.95
CA HIS A 83 14.65 -5.11 -15.67
C HIS A 83 14.76 -6.46 -14.98
N LEU A 84 13.64 -7.17 -14.85
CA LEU A 84 13.61 -8.51 -14.27
C LEU A 84 13.52 -9.57 -15.36
N ASN A 85 14.05 -10.76 -15.07
CA ASN A 85 13.87 -11.92 -15.93
C ASN A 85 12.47 -12.54 -15.84
N TRP A 86 11.74 -12.26 -14.73
CA TRP A 86 10.38 -12.69 -14.41
C TRP A 86 9.80 -11.70 -13.36
N PRO A 87 8.49 -11.37 -13.35
CA PRO A 87 7.48 -11.81 -14.32
C PRO A 87 7.61 -11.05 -15.64
N THR A 88 7.29 -11.73 -16.73
CA THR A 88 7.11 -11.11 -18.03
C THR A 88 5.87 -11.69 -18.69
N ARG A 89 5.23 -10.97 -19.58
CA ARG A 89 4.09 -11.47 -20.36
C ARG A 89 4.38 -12.83 -21.00
N LYS A 90 5.59 -13.00 -21.57
CA LYS A 90 6.02 -14.26 -22.18
C LYS A 90 6.15 -15.39 -21.16
N ALA A 91 6.71 -15.13 -19.98
CA ALA A 91 6.94 -16.14 -18.95
C ALA A 91 5.66 -16.52 -18.21
N CYS A 92 4.68 -15.62 -18.17
CA CYS A 92 3.43 -15.78 -17.43
C CYS A 92 2.23 -15.96 -18.37
N THR A 93 2.39 -16.77 -19.40
CA THR A 93 1.31 -17.10 -20.36
C THR A 93 0.69 -18.44 -20.02
N SER A 94 -0.63 -18.48 -19.91
CA SER A 94 -1.45 -19.69 -19.69
C SER A 94 -2.61 -19.72 -20.69
N PRO A 95 -3.36 -20.84 -20.78
CA PRO A 95 -4.58 -20.91 -21.59
C PRO A 95 -5.66 -19.90 -21.16
N THR A 96 -5.69 -19.48 -19.88
CA THR A 96 -6.70 -18.57 -19.34
C THR A 96 -6.22 -17.11 -19.26
N SER A 97 -4.93 -16.83 -19.25
CA SER A 97 -4.39 -15.45 -19.33
C SER A 97 -4.50 -14.86 -20.75
N GLY A 98 -4.49 -15.71 -21.76
CA GLY A 98 -4.61 -15.28 -23.16
C GLY A 98 -3.48 -14.35 -23.62
N GLY A 99 -2.31 -14.39 -22.98
CA GLY A 99 -1.18 -13.48 -23.26
C GLY A 99 -1.44 -12.05 -22.79
N SER A 100 -2.18 -11.86 -21.71
CA SER A 100 -2.37 -10.57 -21.03
C SER A 100 -1.06 -9.99 -20.52
N MET A 101 -1.03 -8.67 -20.30
CA MET A 101 0.10 -7.95 -19.73
C MET A 101 0.28 -8.31 -18.23
N VAL A 102 1.48 -8.07 -17.69
CA VAL A 102 1.76 -8.21 -16.26
C VAL A 102 1.45 -6.90 -15.54
N TRP A 103 0.84 -6.99 -14.35
CA TRP A 103 0.42 -5.82 -13.57
C TRP A 103 0.22 -6.15 -12.09
N ALA A 104 0.01 -5.12 -11.25
CA ALA A 104 -0.31 -5.20 -9.83
C ALA A 104 0.56 -6.23 -9.06
N PRO A 105 1.86 -5.96 -8.91
CA PRO A 105 2.77 -6.82 -8.16
C PRO A 105 2.61 -6.60 -6.64
N SER A 106 2.81 -7.67 -5.86
CA SER A 106 3.11 -7.59 -4.43
C SER A 106 4.39 -8.36 -4.14
N VAL A 107 5.33 -7.75 -3.43
CA VAL A 107 6.61 -8.37 -3.07
C VAL A 107 6.81 -8.32 -1.56
N ARG A 108 7.20 -9.44 -0.96
CA ARG A 108 7.55 -9.52 0.47
C ARG A 108 8.81 -10.36 0.68
N LYS A 109 9.59 -9.98 1.70
CA LYS A 109 10.71 -10.79 2.17
C LYS A 109 10.19 -11.79 3.20
N GLY A 110 10.40 -13.08 2.94
CA GLY A 110 10.04 -14.16 3.83
C GLY A 110 10.99 -14.29 5.03
N GLY A 111 10.56 -15.03 6.05
CA GLY A 111 11.41 -15.35 7.21
C GLY A 111 12.62 -16.20 6.88
N ASP A 112 12.66 -16.87 5.73
CA ASP A 112 13.79 -17.61 5.17
C ASP A 112 14.80 -16.72 4.42
N GLY A 113 14.54 -15.40 4.38
CA GLY A 113 15.38 -14.40 3.73
C GLY A 113 15.15 -14.25 2.22
N LYS A 114 14.30 -15.08 1.61
CA LYS A 114 13.93 -14.98 0.19
C LYS A 114 12.86 -13.94 -0.04
N PHE A 115 12.75 -13.49 -1.29
CA PHE A 115 11.72 -12.61 -1.76
C PHE A 115 10.65 -13.39 -2.51
N TYR A 116 9.40 -13.11 -2.20
CA TYR A 116 8.23 -13.71 -2.81
C TYR A 116 7.44 -12.64 -3.51
N MET A 117 7.10 -12.88 -4.77
CA MET A 117 6.31 -11.97 -5.60
C MET A 117 5.01 -12.65 -6.04
N TYR A 118 3.91 -11.94 -5.89
CA TYR A 118 2.63 -12.29 -6.48
C TYR A 118 2.25 -11.21 -7.46
N VAL A 119 1.79 -11.60 -8.65
CA VAL A 119 1.54 -10.66 -9.74
C VAL A 119 0.32 -11.08 -10.53
N SER A 120 -0.41 -10.09 -11.02
CA SER A 120 -1.59 -10.30 -11.86
C SER A 120 -1.21 -10.43 -13.33
N VAL A 121 -1.85 -11.39 -14.04
CA VAL A 121 -1.77 -11.52 -15.49
C VAL A 121 -3.16 -11.85 -16.03
N GLY A 122 -3.82 -10.90 -16.64
CA GLY A 122 -5.26 -11.03 -16.92
C GLY A 122 -6.07 -11.19 -15.63
N SER A 123 -6.89 -12.23 -15.52
CA SER A 123 -7.59 -12.59 -14.27
C SER A 123 -6.93 -13.82 -13.61
N GLU A 124 -5.62 -13.74 -13.40
CA GLU A 124 -4.81 -14.79 -12.77
C GLU A 124 -3.82 -14.21 -11.81
N VAL A 125 -3.48 -14.98 -10.77
CA VAL A 125 -2.38 -14.68 -9.84
C VAL A 125 -1.22 -15.64 -10.13
N TRP A 126 -0.06 -15.09 -10.39
CA TRP A 126 1.20 -15.82 -10.55
C TRP A 126 2.09 -15.60 -9.34
N ALA A 127 2.90 -16.59 -8.96
CA ALA A 127 3.77 -16.52 -7.79
C ALA A 127 5.23 -16.85 -8.16
N GLY A 128 6.15 -16.03 -7.69
CA GLY A 128 7.58 -16.20 -7.95
C GLY A 128 8.42 -16.05 -6.69
N VAL A 129 9.66 -16.55 -6.76
CA VAL A 129 10.65 -16.50 -5.68
C VAL A 129 12.02 -16.11 -6.19
N SER A 130 12.77 -15.37 -5.37
CA SER A 130 14.17 -15.02 -5.62
C SER A 130 14.94 -14.87 -4.31
N ASP A 131 16.25 -15.06 -4.37
CA ASP A 131 17.16 -14.77 -3.25
C ASP A 131 17.50 -13.27 -3.13
N LYS A 132 17.19 -12.48 -4.14
CA LYS A 132 17.47 -11.03 -4.20
C LYS A 132 16.29 -10.25 -4.78
N PRO A 133 16.10 -8.97 -4.41
CA PRO A 133 15.02 -8.13 -4.95
C PRO A 133 15.01 -8.07 -6.50
N LEU A 134 16.16 -7.99 -7.12
CA LEU A 134 16.31 -7.90 -8.57
C LEU A 134 16.43 -9.26 -9.27
N GLY A 135 16.28 -10.35 -8.54
CA GLY A 135 16.32 -11.69 -9.14
C GLY A 135 17.70 -12.37 -9.08
N PRO A 136 17.91 -13.46 -9.86
CA PRO A 136 16.93 -13.99 -10.81
C PRO A 136 15.69 -14.59 -10.14
N TRP A 137 14.52 -14.20 -10.64
CA TRP A 137 13.25 -14.72 -10.20
C TRP A 137 12.88 -16.01 -10.89
N LYS A 138 12.16 -16.89 -10.18
CA LYS A 138 11.64 -18.16 -10.70
C LYS A 138 10.18 -18.29 -10.32
N ASN A 139 9.37 -18.88 -11.20
CA ASN A 139 8.01 -19.28 -10.83
C ASN A 139 8.07 -20.28 -9.66
N LEU A 140 7.24 -20.08 -8.64
CA LEU A 140 7.14 -20.98 -7.48
C LEU A 140 6.53 -22.33 -7.85
N LYS A 141 5.63 -22.37 -8.83
CA LYS A 141 5.07 -23.63 -9.32
C LYS A 141 6.02 -24.28 -10.33
N SER A 142 6.39 -25.51 -10.07
CA SER A 142 7.35 -26.27 -10.88
C SER A 142 6.87 -26.53 -12.31
N ASP A 143 5.55 -26.55 -12.52
CA ASP A 143 4.91 -26.72 -13.83
C ASP A 143 4.75 -25.39 -14.61
N ASN A 144 5.27 -24.30 -14.05
CA ASN A 144 5.24 -22.98 -14.63
C ASN A 144 3.83 -22.42 -14.87
N SER A 145 2.86 -22.86 -14.05
CA SER A 145 1.46 -22.42 -14.13
C SER A 145 1.15 -21.30 -13.12
N PRO A 146 0.02 -20.59 -13.28
CA PRO A 146 -0.44 -19.62 -12.29
C PRO A 146 -0.83 -20.30 -10.98
N LEU A 147 -0.79 -19.53 -9.88
CA LEU A 147 -1.25 -19.95 -8.56
C LEU A 147 -2.79 -20.00 -8.49
N VAL A 148 -3.43 -18.98 -9.03
CA VAL A 148 -4.90 -18.87 -9.14
C VAL A 148 -5.23 -18.58 -10.59
N THR A 149 -6.18 -19.33 -11.15
CA THR A 149 -6.66 -19.13 -12.51
C THR A 149 -8.04 -18.46 -12.51
N LYS A 150 -8.43 -17.91 -13.65
CA LYS A 150 -9.77 -17.37 -13.88
C LYS A 150 -10.89 -18.40 -13.56
N ASN A 151 -10.61 -19.69 -13.76
CA ASN A 151 -11.60 -20.74 -13.60
C ASN A 151 -11.77 -21.19 -12.14
N ASP A 152 -10.80 -20.93 -11.25
CA ASP A 152 -10.88 -21.32 -9.84
C ASP A 152 -11.97 -20.52 -9.11
N PHE A 153 -12.08 -19.22 -9.42
CA PHE A 153 -13.08 -18.31 -8.84
C PHE A 153 -13.71 -17.44 -9.93
N PRO A 154 -14.63 -17.98 -10.76
CA PRO A 154 -15.12 -17.33 -11.98
C PRO A 154 -15.95 -16.06 -11.75
N LYS A 155 -16.43 -15.83 -10.52
CA LYS A 155 -17.14 -14.59 -10.13
C LYS A 155 -16.21 -13.50 -9.64
N VAL A 156 -14.97 -13.84 -9.34
CA VAL A 156 -13.93 -12.92 -8.84
C VAL A 156 -13.05 -12.53 -10.01
N HIS A 157 -12.74 -11.24 -10.13
CA HIS A 157 -11.62 -10.82 -10.93
C HIS A 157 -10.34 -11.13 -10.12
N ASN A 158 -9.65 -12.23 -10.47
CA ASN A 158 -8.55 -12.77 -9.69
C ASN A 158 -7.26 -11.98 -9.94
N ILE A 159 -7.17 -10.79 -9.35
CA ILE A 159 -6.08 -9.82 -9.48
C ILE A 159 -5.67 -9.28 -8.12
N ASP A 160 -4.65 -8.44 -8.08
CA ASP A 160 -4.25 -7.61 -6.95
C ASP A 160 -3.89 -8.44 -5.71
N ALA A 161 -3.14 -9.50 -5.92
CA ALA A 161 -2.75 -10.36 -4.82
C ALA A 161 -1.73 -9.67 -3.92
N ASP A 162 -1.99 -9.65 -2.61
CA ASP A 162 -1.03 -9.22 -1.58
C ASP A 162 -0.78 -10.35 -0.58
N VAL A 163 0.47 -10.51 -0.15
CA VAL A 163 0.86 -11.47 0.87
C VAL A 163 1.23 -10.76 2.17
N PHE A 164 0.59 -11.17 3.24
CA PHE A 164 0.91 -10.75 4.59
C PHE A 164 1.60 -11.89 5.35
N ILE A 165 2.72 -11.58 6.01
CA ILE A 165 3.42 -12.51 6.90
C ILE A 165 3.22 -12.00 8.32
N ASP A 166 2.56 -12.79 9.16
CA ASP A 166 2.26 -12.45 10.54
C ASP A 166 3.48 -12.60 11.47
N ASP A 167 3.39 -12.10 12.68
CA ASP A 167 4.46 -12.12 13.69
C ASP A 167 4.93 -13.53 14.06
N ASP A 168 4.06 -14.54 13.90
CA ASP A 168 4.37 -15.96 14.12
C ASP A 168 4.97 -16.66 12.88
N GLY A 169 5.16 -15.91 11.78
CA GLY A 169 5.67 -16.41 10.51
C GLY A 169 4.62 -17.08 9.63
N ALA A 170 3.35 -17.11 10.03
CA ALA A 170 2.25 -17.58 9.17
C ALA A 170 2.03 -16.59 8.02
N ALA A 171 1.89 -17.11 6.80
CA ALA A 171 1.64 -16.31 5.61
C ALA A 171 0.19 -16.43 5.16
N TYR A 172 -0.38 -15.32 4.72
CA TYR A 172 -1.76 -15.22 4.23
C TYR A 172 -1.75 -14.48 2.89
N LEU A 173 -2.43 -15.03 1.91
CA LEU A 173 -2.62 -14.43 0.60
C LEU A 173 -4.03 -13.84 0.54
N TYR A 174 -4.12 -12.59 0.09
CA TYR A 174 -5.36 -11.87 -0.20
C TYR A 174 -5.37 -11.50 -1.67
N TRP A 175 -6.52 -11.55 -2.34
CA TRP A 175 -6.66 -11.13 -3.73
C TRP A 175 -8.11 -10.89 -4.09
N GLY A 176 -8.32 -10.23 -5.22
CA GLY A 176 -9.61 -10.16 -5.86
C GLY A 176 -10.16 -8.76 -6.02
N SER A 177 -10.99 -8.62 -7.03
CA SER A 177 -11.73 -7.42 -7.39
C SER A 177 -13.07 -7.79 -8.00
N GLY A 178 -13.84 -6.79 -8.42
CA GLY A 178 -15.06 -6.93 -9.19
C GLY A 178 -14.85 -6.72 -10.68
N PHE A 179 -15.70 -7.30 -11.52
CA PHE A 179 -15.74 -6.99 -12.94
C PHE A 179 -16.56 -5.72 -13.19
N ASN A 180 -16.18 -4.93 -14.20
CA ASN A 180 -16.91 -3.73 -14.62
C ASN A 180 -17.16 -2.71 -13.50
N TRP A 181 -16.22 -2.58 -12.57
CA TRP A 181 -16.25 -1.64 -11.45
C TRP A 181 -17.43 -1.83 -10.48
N VAL A 182 -17.91 -3.07 -10.35
CA VAL A 182 -19.00 -3.43 -9.42
C VAL A 182 -18.66 -4.71 -8.66
N ASN A 183 -19.21 -4.84 -7.45
CA ASN A 183 -19.14 -6.02 -6.61
C ASN A 183 -17.71 -6.51 -6.38
N GLY A 184 -16.90 -5.70 -5.68
CA GLY A 184 -15.57 -6.12 -5.26
C GLY A 184 -15.63 -7.38 -4.41
N HIS A 185 -14.69 -8.29 -4.63
CA HIS A 185 -14.55 -9.56 -3.91
C HIS A 185 -13.15 -9.66 -3.33
N CYS A 186 -13.02 -9.84 -2.02
CA CYS A 186 -11.76 -10.11 -1.35
C CYS A 186 -11.70 -11.57 -0.93
N MET A 187 -10.85 -12.33 -1.59
CA MET A 187 -10.53 -13.72 -1.24
C MET A 187 -9.33 -13.76 -0.30
N ALA A 188 -9.29 -14.73 0.61
CA ALA A 188 -8.15 -14.96 1.49
C ALA A 188 -7.89 -16.43 1.73
N VAL A 189 -6.62 -16.80 1.88
CA VAL A 189 -6.19 -18.14 2.25
C VAL A 189 -4.89 -18.08 3.04
N LYS A 190 -4.70 -18.99 4.00
CA LYS A 190 -3.42 -19.22 4.62
C LYS A 190 -2.53 -20.01 3.65
N LEU A 191 -1.26 -19.62 3.54
CA LEU A 191 -0.25 -20.33 2.76
C LEU A 191 0.52 -21.32 3.64
N LYS A 192 0.99 -22.42 3.04
CA LYS A 192 2.00 -23.27 3.65
C LYS A 192 3.37 -22.58 3.60
N LYS A 193 4.37 -23.17 4.26
CA LYS A 193 5.74 -22.64 4.30
C LYS A 193 6.41 -22.52 2.93
N ASP A 194 5.92 -23.24 1.93
CA ASP A 194 6.41 -23.16 0.55
C ASP A 194 5.93 -21.90 -0.20
N MET A 195 5.06 -21.09 0.44
CA MET A 195 4.51 -19.84 -0.09
C MET A 195 3.70 -19.98 -1.39
N VAL A 196 3.31 -21.20 -1.75
CA VAL A 196 2.55 -21.48 -2.99
C VAL A 196 1.41 -22.46 -2.78
N SER A 197 1.50 -23.34 -1.77
CA SER A 197 0.42 -24.26 -1.44
C SER A 197 -0.55 -23.65 -0.44
N PHE A 198 -1.84 -23.85 -0.64
CA PHE A 198 -2.86 -23.39 0.30
C PHE A 198 -2.93 -24.30 1.54
N ASP A 199 -2.96 -23.68 2.72
CA ASP A 199 -3.24 -24.34 3.99
C ASP A 199 -4.71 -24.15 4.34
N GLY A 200 -5.56 -24.90 3.65
CA GLY A 200 -7.03 -24.84 3.75
C GLY A 200 -7.70 -24.39 2.46
N VAL A 201 -8.99 -24.10 2.55
CA VAL A 201 -9.81 -23.65 1.42
C VAL A 201 -9.86 -22.13 1.42
N PRO A 202 -9.64 -21.46 0.27
CA PRO A 202 -9.83 -20.03 0.14
C PRO A 202 -11.24 -19.61 0.55
N LYS A 203 -11.34 -18.47 1.24
CA LYS A 203 -12.60 -17.91 1.74
C LYS A 203 -12.78 -16.50 1.21
N GLU A 204 -13.99 -16.14 0.90
CA GLU A 204 -14.36 -14.76 0.67
C GLU A 204 -14.51 -14.05 2.02
N ILE A 205 -13.82 -12.92 2.17
CA ILE A 205 -13.75 -12.13 3.42
C ILE A 205 -14.07 -10.66 3.19
N THR A 206 -14.67 -10.32 2.09
CA THR A 206 -14.93 -8.96 1.59
C THR A 206 -15.42 -8.02 2.70
N PRO A 207 -14.63 -7.01 3.10
CA PRO A 207 -15.08 -6.00 4.07
C PRO A 207 -16.06 -5.00 3.43
N PRO A 208 -16.77 -4.20 4.26
CA PRO A 208 -17.59 -3.10 3.74
C PRO A 208 -16.78 -2.19 2.81
N ASN A 209 -17.40 -1.70 1.75
CA ASN A 209 -16.87 -0.76 0.74
C ASN A 209 -15.70 -1.29 -0.11
N TYR A 210 -15.18 -2.47 0.15
CA TYR A 210 -14.06 -3.05 -0.60
C TYR A 210 -14.36 -3.13 -2.11
N PHE A 211 -13.38 -2.70 -2.91
CA PHE A 211 -13.41 -2.96 -4.34
C PHE A 211 -12.23 -3.83 -4.80
N GLU A 212 -10.97 -3.40 -4.49
CA GLU A 212 -9.75 -4.12 -4.93
C GLU A 212 -8.52 -3.73 -4.10
N GLY A 213 -7.34 -4.25 -4.49
CA GLY A 213 -6.05 -3.85 -3.94
C GLY A 213 -5.92 -4.11 -2.44
N PRO A 214 -6.19 -5.33 -1.93
CA PRO A 214 -6.08 -5.62 -0.50
C PRO A 214 -4.64 -5.50 -0.04
N HIS A 215 -4.43 -4.86 1.13
CA HIS A 215 -3.14 -4.75 1.79
C HIS A 215 -3.31 -4.93 3.30
N MET A 216 -2.66 -5.94 3.86
CA MET A 216 -2.79 -6.24 5.28
C MET A 216 -1.61 -5.71 6.08
N ILE A 217 -1.92 -5.01 7.18
CA ILE A 217 -0.96 -4.69 8.22
C ILE A 217 -1.48 -5.12 9.59
N LYS A 218 -0.56 -5.29 10.57
CA LYS A 218 -0.91 -5.60 11.96
C LYS A 218 -0.27 -4.59 12.90
N ARG A 219 -1.05 -4.08 13.85
CA ARG A 219 -0.57 -3.17 14.90
C ARG A 219 -1.21 -3.50 16.24
N LYS A 220 -0.38 -3.60 17.28
CA LYS A 220 -0.83 -3.89 18.66
C LYS A 220 -1.82 -5.07 18.71
N GLY A 221 -1.56 -6.11 17.93
CA GLY A 221 -2.39 -7.32 17.88
C GLY A 221 -3.68 -7.21 17.06
N LYS A 222 -3.98 -6.04 16.45
CA LYS A 222 -5.14 -5.80 15.61
C LYS A 222 -4.74 -5.84 14.13
N TYR A 223 -5.57 -6.44 13.31
CA TYR A 223 -5.39 -6.52 11.85
C TYR A 223 -6.13 -5.37 11.18
N TYR A 224 -5.48 -4.77 10.19
CA TYR A 224 -6.01 -3.70 9.35
C TYR A 224 -5.95 -4.19 7.92
N LEU A 225 -7.08 -4.56 7.35
CA LEU A 225 -7.21 -4.80 5.93
C LEU A 225 -7.50 -3.47 5.28
N MET A 226 -6.50 -2.93 4.60
CA MET A 226 -6.56 -1.70 3.82
C MET A 226 -6.83 -2.08 2.37
N PHE A 227 -7.55 -1.25 1.61
CA PHE A 227 -7.99 -1.58 0.26
C PHE A 227 -8.37 -0.33 -0.53
N SER A 228 -8.64 -0.51 -1.80
CA SER A 228 -9.22 0.53 -2.64
C SER A 228 -10.73 0.39 -2.71
N GLU A 229 -11.41 1.53 -2.69
CA GLU A 229 -12.83 1.73 -2.93
C GLU A 229 -13.05 2.48 -4.23
N GLY A 230 -14.25 2.44 -4.79
CA GLY A 230 -14.63 3.20 -5.98
C GLY A 230 -14.03 2.64 -7.27
N LYS A 231 -13.77 3.51 -8.24
CA LYS A 231 -13.34 3.13 -9.59
C LYS A 231 -11.98 3.70 -9.91
N ALA A 232 -11.00 2.87 -10.25
CA ALA A 232 -9.63 3.28 -10.58
C ALA A 232 -9.51 4.16 -11.84
N ILE A 233 -10.61 4.73 -12.31
CA ILE A 233 -10.71 5.58 -13.50
C ILE A 233 -11.26 6.98 -13.22
N ASP A 234 -11.68 7.28 -11.98
CA ASP A 234 -12.29 8.55 -11.63
C ASP A 234 -12.02 8.98 -10.18
N ALA A 235 -12.59 10.12 -9.78
CA ALA A 235 -12.41 10.72 -8.46
C ALA A 235 -12.98 9.90 -7.28
N THR A 236 -13.74 8.84 -7.57
CA THR A 236 -14.30 7.96 -6.53
C THR A 236 -13.29 6.94 -6.01
N TYR A 237 -12.16 6.77 -6.71
CA TYR A 237 -11.09 5.89 -6.25
C TYR A 237 -10.44 6.49 -5.02
N GLN A 238 -10.31 5.69 -3.97
CA GLN A 238 -9.83 6.13 -2.67
C GLN A 238 -9.30 4.92 -1.86
N VAL A 239 -8.56 5.19 -0.80
CA VAL A 239 -8.07 4.15 0.12
C VAL A 239 -8.95 4.12 1.35
N GLY A 240 -9.58 2.98 1.58
CA GLY A 240 -10.31 2.65 2.79
C GLY A 240 -9.60 1.58 3.63
N TYR A 241 -10.17 1.28 4.80
CA TYR A 241 -9.71 0.19 5.64
C TYR A 241 -10.81 -0.38 6.53
N ALA A 242 -10.62 -1.63 6.91
CA ALA A 242 -11.42 -2.28 7.94
C ALA A 242 -10.50 -2.95 8.97
N THR A 243 -10.99 -3.12 10.19
CA THR A 243 -10.24 -3.75 11.27
C THR A 243 -10.84 -5.07 11.70
N GLY A 244 -9.98 -6.01 12.10
CA GLY A 244 -10.38 -7.33 12.60
C GLY A 244 -9.44 -7.85 13.68
N ASN A 245 -9.85 -8.93 14.35
CA ASN A 245 -9.06 -9.59 15.37
C ASN A 245 -8.31 -10.83 14.85
N THR A 246 -8.59 -11.22 13.61
CA THR A 246 -7.94 -12.34 12.91
C THR A 246 -7.60 -11.94 11.48
N PRO A 247 -6.67 -12.64 10.80
CA PRO A 247 -6.37 -12.39 9.39
C PRO A 247 -7.55 -12.60 8.42
N PHE A 248 -8.63 -13.20 8.90
CA PHE A 248 -9.84 -13.46 8.13
C PHE A 248 -11.05 -12.62 8.58
N GLY A 249 -10.82 -11.63 9.44
CA GLY A 249 -11.90 -10.85 10.05
C GLY A 249 -12.55 -11.55 11.26
N PRO A 250 -13.87 -11.34 11.55
CA PRO A 250 -14.76 -10.45 10.81
C PRO A 250 -14.29 -8.99 10.82
N TRP A 251 -14.69 -8.25 9.77
CA TRP A 251 -14.23 -6.90 9.50
C TRP A 251 -15.22 -5.85 9.96
N ILE A 252 -14.69 -4.79 10.59
CA ILE A 252 -15.43 -3.58 10.97
C ILE A 252 -14.78 -2.41 10.24
N ALA A 253 -15.59 -1.63 9.52
CA ALA A 253 -15.11 -0.44 8.80
C ALA A 253 -14.30 0.49 9.69
N GLY A 254 -13.27 1.11 9.15
CA GLY A 254 -12.41 2.05 9.85
C GLY A 254 -13.17 3.28 10.30
N VAL A 255 -12.76 3.86 11.44
CA VAL A 255 -13.43 5.06 12.00
C VAL A 255 -13.21 6.29 11.09
N ASN A 256 -12.02 6.38 10.47
CA ASN A 256 -11.64 7.50 9.59
C ASN A 256 -11.61 7.06 8.11
N ASP A 257 -12.50 6.17 7.73
CA ASP A 257 -12.64 5.66 6.38
C ASP A 257 -13.41 6.67 5.48
N PRO A 258 -12.91 7.06 4.29
CA PRO A 258 -11.60 6.73 3.72
C PRO A 258 -10.43 7.51 4.34
N ILE A 259 -9.23 6.90 4.32
CA ILE A 259 -8.00 7.54 4.85
C ILE A 259 -7.25 8.36 3.80
N LEU A 260 -7.51 8.13 2.52
CA LEU A 260 -6.91 8.86 1.40
C LEU A 260 -7.94 8.94 0.27
N ALA A 261 -8.29 10.14 -0.14
CA ALA A 261 -9.30 10.41 -1.15
C ALA A 261 -8.87 11.56 -2.08
N THR A 262 -9.66 11.84 -3.11
CA THR A 262 -9.45 13.00 -3.96
C THR A 262 -9.50 14.29 -3.14
N SER A 263 -8.42 15.08 -3.19
CA SER A 263 -8.32 16.36 -2.48
C SER A 263 -9.21 17.43 -3.12
N SER A 264 -9.62 18.42 -2.32
CA SER A 264 -10.52 19.51 -2.78
C SER A 264 -9.91 20.36 -3.90
N ASP A 265 -8.58 20.47 -3.95
CA ASP A 265 -7.83 21.16 -5.01
C ASP A 265 -7.42 20.24 -6.18
N SER A 266 -7.81 18.96 -6.11
CA SER A 266 -7.49 17.91 -7.09
C SER A 266 -5.98 17.70 -7.32
N THR A 267 -5.11 18.14 -6.41
CA THR A 267 -3.67 17.81 -6.47
C THR A 267 -3.43 16.33 -6.23
N THR A 268 -4.30 15.69 -5.43
CA THR A 268 -4.43 14.24 -5.32
C THR A 268 -5.77 13.84 -5.90
N TYR A 269 -5.79 13.14 -7.03
CA TYR A 269 -7.01 12.75 -7.73
C TYR A 269 -7.08 11.24 -7.88
N GLY A 270 -8.16 10.62 -7.42
CA GLY A 270 -8.37 9.17 -7.48
C GLY A 270 -7.20 8.35 -6.91
N PRO A 271 -6.77 8.59 -5.66
CA PRO A 271 -5.67 7.83 -5.07
C PRO A 271 -6.12 6.42 -4.69
N GLY A 272 -5.25 5.42 -4.92
CA GLY A 272 -5.57 4.06 -4.53
C GLY A 272 -4.44 3.08 -4.76
N HIS A 273 -4.74 1.80 -4.61
CA HIS A 273 -3.87 0.64 -4.76
C HIS A 273 -2.48 0.88 -4.14
N HIS A 274 -2.42 0.75 -2.84
CA HIS A 274 -1.31 1.20 -2.01
C HIS A 274 -0.57 0.04 -1.35
N THR A 275 0.59 0.36 -0.84
CA THR A 275 1.34 -0.46 0.13
C THR A 275 1.85 0.41 1.28
N VAL A 276 2.07 -0.18 2.44
CA VAL A 276 2.62 0.50 3.62
C VAL A 276 4.05 0.04 3.86
N PHE A 277 4.92 0.97 4.18
CA PHE A 277 6.31 0.68 4.52
C PHE A 277 6.82 1.63 5.61
N THR A 278 7.92 1.26 6.28
CA THR A 278 8.46 2.02 7.40
C THR A 278 9.88 2.50 7.08
N VAL A 279 10.14 3.79 7.34
CA VAL A 279 11.47 4.39 7.27
C VAL A 279 11.80 5.02 8.60
N LYS A 280 12.86 4.55 9.27
CA LYS A 280 13.33 5.09 10.57
C LYS A 280 12.23 5.22 11.62
N GLY A 281 11.30 4.27 11.66
CA GLY A 281 10.21 4.23 12.63
C GLY A 281 8.97 5.06 12.27
N GLN A 282 8.97 5.77 11.15
CA GLN A 282 7.81 6.43 10.58
C GLN A 282 7.22 5.56 9.47
N ASP A 283 5.90 5.35 9.50
CA ASP A 283 5.20 4.67 8.43
C ASP A 283 4.80 5.62 7.31
N TYR A 284 4.82 5.08 6.11
CA TYR A 284 4.45 5.76 4.88
C TYR A 284 3.50 4.89 4.09
N ILE A 285 2.64 5.53 3.31
CA ILE A 285 1.79 4.91 2.31
C ILE A 285 2.35 5.27 0.92
N LEU A 286 2.69 4.25 0.13
CA LEU A 286 3.04 4.37 -1.28
C LEU A 286 1.83 3.94 -2.09
N TYR A 287 1.34 4.79 -2.97
CA TYR A 287 0.11 4.61 -3.72
C TYR A 287 0.22 5.20 -5.12
N HIS A 288 -0.75 4.99 -5.97
CA HIS A 288 -0.88 5.78 -7.20
C HIS A 288 -2.01 6.79 -7.09
N ARG A 289 -1.89 7.90 -7.80
CA ARG A 289 -2.97 8.84 -8.11
C ARG A 289 -3.23 8.84 -9.62
N ILE A 290 -4.44 9.14 -10.03
CA ILE A 290 -4.79 9.34 -11.43
C ILE A 290 -4.22 10.68 -11.88
N TYR A 291 -3.52 10.70 -13.02
CA TYR A 291 -3.08 11.92 -13.67
C TYR A 291 -4.26 12.55 -14.42
N PRO A 292 -4.71 13.75 -14.03
CA PRO A 292 -5.86 14.38 -14.66
C PRO A 292 -5.51 14.83 -16.08
N GLN A 293 -6.07 14.15 -17.07
CA GLN A 293 -5.86 14.43 -18.49
C GLN A 293 -7.11 14.10 -19.30
N LYS A 294 -7.16 14.58 -20.55
CA LYS A 294 -8.27 14.33 -21.48
C LYS A 294 -7.95 13.21 -22.48
N GLU A 295 -7.13 12.25 -22.07
CA GLU A 295 -6.76 11.12 -22.91
C GLU A 295 -7.84 10.03 -22.90
N ALA A 296 -7.79 9.13 -23.88
CA ALA A 296 -8.76 8.03 -23.99
C ALA A 296 -8.57 6.93 -22.94
N TYR A 297 -7.49 6.98 -22.17
CA TYR A 297 -7.14 6.02 -21.12
C TYR A 297 -6.60 6.72 -19.88
N VAL A 298 -6.71 6.05 -18.76
CA VAL A 298 -6.20 6.55 -17.48
C VAL A 298 -4.70 6.31 -17.38
N LEU A 299 -3.95 7.34 -16.99
CA LEU A 299 -2.53 7.24 -16.61
C LEU A 299 -2.40 7.56 -15.13
N ARG A 300 -1.50 6.85 -14.44
CA ARG A 300 -1.36 6.96 -13.00
C ARG A 300 0.09 7.29 -12.62
N GLN A 301 0.27 7.96 -11.49
CA GLN A 301 1.57 8.41 -11.00
C GLN A 301 1.79 7.96 -9.56
N LEU A 302 3.01 7.53 -9.22
CA LEU A 302 3.34 7.09 -7.88
C LEU A 302 3.52 8.27 -6.92
N CYS A 303 2.94 8.13 -5.74
CA CYS A 303 2.96 9.10 -4.66
C CYS A 303 3.31 8.42 -3.32
N ILE A 304 3.93 9.17 -2.41
CA ILE A 304 4.23 8.74 -1.04
C ILE A 304 3.78 9.82 -0.07
N ASP A 305 3.03 9.41 0.96
CA ASP A 305 2.67 10.28 2.07
C ASP A 305 2.92 9.60 3.42
N SER A 306 2.96 10.39 4.49
CA SER A 306 3.09 9.83 5.83
C SER A 306 1.79 9.13 6.25
N LEU A 307 1.93 7.95 6.84
CA LEU A 307 0.83 7.22 7.45
C LEU A 307 0.99 7.30 8.98
N ASN A 308 -0.04 7.81 9.65
CA ASN A 308 -0.03 7.99 11.09
C ASN A 308 -1.15 7.18 11.73
N PHE A 309 -1.00 6.94 13.04
CA PHE A 309 -2.02 6.30 13.86
C PHE A 309 -2.24 7.15 15.10
N ASP A 310 -3.49 7.38 15.47
CA ASP A 310 -3.83 8.07 16.72
C ASP A 310 -3.55 7.19 17.97
N ALA A 311 -3.83 7.73 19.15
CA ALA A 311 -3.64 7.00 20.41
C ALA A 311 -4.50 5.72 20.49
N ASN A 312 -5.65 5.70 19.84
CA ASN A 312 -6.58 4.57 19.76
C ASN A 312 -6.26 3.62 18.59
N VAL A 313 -5.15 3.89 17.88
CA VAL A 313 -4.68 3.11 16.74
C VAL A 313 -5.64 3.20 15.53
N HIS A 314 -6.33 4.34 15.37
CA HIS A 314 -7.03 4.66 14.13
C HIS A 314 -6.05 5.24 13.12
N VAL A 315 -6.22 4.89 11.85
CA VAL A 315 -5.38 5.39 10.77
C VAL A 315 -5.69 6.87 10.50
N CYS A 316 -4.64 7.68 10.37
CA CYS A 316 -4.73 9.09 10.05
C CYS A 316 -3.74 9.42 8.94
N THR A 317 -4.20 9.93 7.81
CA THR A 317 -3.34 10.58 6.81
C THR A 317 -3.66 12.07 6.81
N HIS A 318 -2.65 12.90 6.67
CA HIS A 318 -2.81 14.31 6.36
C HIS A 318 -2.27 14.50 4.93
N VAL A 319 -3.16 14.53 3.97
CA VAL A 319 -2.89 14.91 2.58
C VAL A 319 -3.46 16.30 2.32
#